data_4882147ea9ca22c45dc706c643fddf5d
#
_entry.id   4882147ea9ca22c45dc706c643fddf5d
#
_cell.length_a   1.000
_cell.length_b   1.000
_cell.length_c   1.000
_cell.angle_alpha   90.00
_cell.angle_beta   90.00
_cell.angle_gamma   90.00
#
_symmetry.space_group_name_H-M   'P 1'
#
loop_
_entity.id
_entity.type
_entity.pdbx_description
1 polymer ?
#
loop_
_entity_poly.entity_id
_entity_poly.type
_entity_poly.pdbx_seq_one_letter_code
_entity_poly.pdbx_strand_id
1 'polypeptide(L)'
;MKEKKFNLLLILKKLKKNKSLNGLNTLIEEREKLTNINKTLSDMMNSSCFPKNELMSSGLIQQISKYQGEIQQKIDTSKSRKEYLSAEILQNLKQLAELKKQTDTIEDKIHKIQKRRSEIKEIKSEINILNKPNF
;
A
#
# COMPACT_ATOMS: atom_id res chain seq x y z
N MET A 1 -13.42 -30.07 -10.39
CA MET A 1 -13.01 -29.20 -11.48
C MET A 1 -13.18 -27.71 -11.19
N LYS A 2 -14.31 -27.30 -10.60
CA LYS A 2 -14.49 -25.91 -10.10
C LYS A 2 -13.45 -25.53 -9.04
N GLU A 3 -13.06 -26.48 -8.19
CA GLU A 3 -12.05 -26.26 -7.14
C GLU A 3 -10.67 -25.87 -7.71
N LYS A 4 -10.19 -26.55 -8.75
CA LYS A 4 -8.95 -26.21 -9.44
C LYS A 4 -8.97 -24.79 -10.00
N LYS A 5 -10.09 -24.42 -10.60
CA LYS A 5 -10.31 -23.09 -11.18
C LYS A 5 -10.27 -22.00 -10.10
N PHE A 6 -10.93 -22.22 -8.96
CA PHE A 6 -10.92 -21.31 -7.83
C PHE A 6 -9.55 -21.24 -7.15
N ASN A 7 -8.84 -22.37 -7.03
CA ASN A 7 -7.47 -22.39 -6.49
C ASN A 7 -6.51 -21.58 -7.36
N LEU A 8 -6.61 -21.72 -8.67
CA LEU A 8 -5.80 -20.94 -9.61
C LEU A 8 -6.12 -19.44 -9.53
N LEU A 9 -7.40 -19.12 -9.46
CA LEU A 9 -7.86 -17.74 -9.30
C LEU A 9 -7.37 -17.14 -7.97
N LEU A 10 -7.39 -17.92 -6.90
CA LEU A 10 -6.87 -17.52 -5.59
C LEU A 10 -5.38 -17.18 -5.65
N ILE A 11 -4.58 -18.04 -6.30
CA ILE A 11 -3.15 -17.80 -6.50
C ILE A 11 -2.91 -16.48 -7.25
N LEU A 12 -3.65 -16.25 -8.34
CA LEU A 12 -3.55 -15.02 -9.13
C LEU A 12 -3.91 -13.78 -8.31
N LYS A 13 -4.96 -13.86 -7.50
CA LYS A 13 -5.38 -12.75 -6.63
C LYS A 13 -4.36 -12.48 -5.52
N LYS A 14 -3.76 -13.52 -4.94
CA LYS A 14 -2.70 -13.38 -3.93
C LYS A 14 -1.44 -12.76 -4.52
N LEU A 15 -1.08 -13.12 -5.75
CA LEU A 15 0.06 -12.50 -6.46
C LEU A 15 -0.20 -11.02 -6.71
N LYS A 16 -1.40 -10.64 -7.16
CA LYS A 16 -1.78 -9.24 -7.33
C LYS A 16 -1.72 -8.47 -6.01
N LYS A 17 -2.20 -9.08 -4.94
CA LYS A 17 -2.16 -8.50 -3.59
C LYS A 17 -0.74 -8.23 -3.14
N ASN A 18 0.17 -9.19 -3.30
CA ASN A 18 1.58 -9.03 -2.93
C ASN A 18 2.27 -7.94 -3.76
N LYS A 19 2.00 -7.87 -5.05
CA LYS A 19 2.51 -6.81 -5.94
C LYS A 19 2.01 -5.44 -5.50
N SER A 20 0.74 -5.33 -5.16
CA SER A 20 0.13 -4.09 -4.67
C SER A 20 0.69 -3.67 -3.30
N LEU A 21 0.95 -4.62 -2.39
CA LEU A 21 1.61 -4.38 -1.11
C LEU A 21 3.03 -3.84 -1.28
N ASN A 22 3.80 -4.42 -2.18
CA ASN A 22 5.16 -3.95 -2.47
C ASN A 22 5.15 -2.54 -3.04
N GLY A 23 4.23 -2.25 -3.94
CA GLY A 23 4.02 -0.91 -4.48
C GLY A 23 3.63 0.09 -3.39
N LEU A 24 2.75 -0.29 -2.48
CA LEU A 24 2.33 0.52 -1.34
C LEU A 24 3.51 0.85 -0.42
N ASN A 25 4.32 -0.15 -0.07
CA ASN A 25 5.51 0.04 0.77
C ASN A 25 6.50 1.01 0.13
N THR A 26 6.72 0.92 -1.17
CA THR A 26 7.57 1.85 -1.93
C THR A 26 7.05 3.28 -1.83
N LEU A 27 5.75 3.48 -1.99
CA LEU A 27 5.10 4.79 -1.90
C LEU A 27 5.23 5.38 -0.48
N ILE A 28 5.05 4.57 0.55
CA ILE A 28 5.19 4.99 1.94
C ILE A 28 6.64 5.40 2.23
N GLU A 29 7.61 4.63 1.78
CA GLU A 29 9.04 4.96 1.93
C GLU A 29 9.40 6.27 1.23
N GLU A 30 8.91 6.49 0.01
CA GLU A 30 9.09 7.76 -0.71
C GLU A 30 8.49 8.92 0.06
N ARG A 31 7.29 8.75 0.61
CA ARG A 31 6.62 9.79 1.40
C ARG A 31 7.41 10.14 2.66
N GLU A 32 7.97 9.15 3.35
CA GLU A 32 8.81 9.36 4.52
C GLU A 32 10.09 10.11 4.17
N LYS A 33 10.73 9.77 3.06
CA LYS A 33 11.91 10.49 2.55
C LYS A 33 11.58 11.96 2.28
N LEU A 34 10.42 12.24 1.67
CA LEU A 34 9.98 13.61 1.42
C LEU A 34 9.67 14.37 2.71
N THR A 35 9.13 13.70 3.71
CA THR A 35 8.92 14.29 5.04
C THR A 35 10.24 14.74 5.67
N ASN A 36 11.27 13.89 5.57
CA ASN A 36 12.61 14.21 6.07
C ASN A 36 13.27 15.34 5.28
N ILE A 37 13.13 15.32 3.96
CA ILE A 37 13.61 16.41 3.07
C ILE A 37 12.93 17.73 3.42
N ASN A 38 11.62 17.72 3.62
CA ASN A 38 10.86 18.92 4.00
C ASN A 38 11.32 19.48 5.33
N LYS A 39 11.61 18.61 6.30
CA LYS A 39 12.16 19.03 7.59
C LYS A 39 13.53 19.71 7.42
N THR A 40 14.42 19.10 6.65
CA THR A 40 15.74 19.64 6.36
C THR A 40 15.63 21.00 5.65
N LEU A 41 14.75 21.12 4.66
CA LEU A 41 14.52 22.38 3.94
C LEU A 41 13.95 23.44 4.84
N SER A 42 13.04 23.10 5.75
CA SER A 42 12.49 24.04 6.73
C SER A 42 13.55 24.52 7.70
N ASP A 43 14.45 23.65 8.16
CA ASP A 43 15.58 24.00 9.02
C ASP A 43 16.55 24.93 8.28
N MET A 44 16.82 24.67 7.01
CA MET A 44 17.63 25.56 6.17
C MET A 44 17.01 26.92 6.00
N MET A 45 15.70 26.98 5.81
CA MET A 45 14.95 28.24 5.70
C MET A 45 15.05 29.03 7.00
N ASN A 46 14.87 28.38 8.14
CA ASN A 46 14.93 29.02 9.45
C ASN A 46 16.34 29.52 9.78
N SER A 47 17.38 28.78 9.37
CA SER A 47 18.77 29.19 9.60
C SER A 47 19.24 30.29 8.64
N SER A 48 18.52 30.57 7.57
CA SER A 48 18.83 31.62 6.60
C SER A 48 18.18 32.99 6.92
N CYS A 49 17.63 33.14 8.13
CA CYS A 49 17.03 34.40 8.55
C CYS A 49 18.04 35.57 8.57
N PHE A 50 17.58 36.76 8.20
CA PHE A 50 18.41 37.95 8.25
C PHE A 50 18.84 38.27 9.70
N PRO A 51 20.13 38.59 9.97
CA PRO A 51 20.56 39.02 11.28
C PRO A 51 19.86 40.32 11.69
N LYS A 52 19.34 40.37 12.93
CA LYS A 52 18.47 41.45 13.38
C LYS A 52 19.19 42.78 13.62
N ASN A 53 20.52 42.78 13.84
CA ASN A 53 21.30 43.97 14.27
C ASN A 53 22.58 44.19 13.47
N GLU A 54 22.73 43.60 12.28
CA GLU A 54 23.89 43.79 11.44
C GLU A 54 23.57 44.60 10.19
N LEU A 55 24.50 45.48 9.83
CA LEU A 55 24.45 46.19 8.55
C LEU A 55 24.84 45.21 7.45
N MET A 56 23.93 44.99 6.50
CA MET A 56 24.15 44.08 5.37
C MET A 56 24.21 44.90 4.08
N SER A 57 25.10 44.50 3.17
CA SER A 57 25.14 45.03 1.82
C SER A 57 23.88 44.62 1.05
N SER A 58 23.44 45.44 0.10
CA SER A 58 22.29 45.13 -0.75
C SER A 58 22.54 43.84 -1.56
N GLY A 59 23.79 43.56 -1.96
CA GLY A 59 24.18 42.34 -2.65
C GLY A 59 23.99 41.12 -1.79
N LEU A 60 24.34 41.18 -0.49
CA LEU A 60 24.16 40.06 0.44
C LEU A 60 22.67 39.82 0.70
N ILE A 61 21.89 40.86 0.88
CA ILE A 61 20.43 40.78 1.04
C ILE A 61 19.79 40.10 -0.18
N GLN A 62 20.21 40.45 -1.39
CA GLN A 62 19.73 39.82 -2.62
C GLN A 62 20.10 38.33 -2.68
N GLN A 63 21.31 37.94 -2.28
CA GLN A 63 21.75 36.57 -2.23
C GLN A 63 20.93 35.76 -1.24
N ILE A 64 20.68 36.25 -0.05
CA ILE A 64 19.86 35.59 0.97
C ILE A 64 18.43 35.43 0.48
N SER A 65 17.85 36.49 -0.11
CA SER A 65 16.49 36.44 -0.67
C SER A 65 16.38 35.40 -1.79
N LYS A 66 17.37 35.36 -2.67
CA LYS A 66 17.40 34.34 -3.74
C LYS A 66 17.50 32.92 -3.17
N TYR A 67 18.35 32.72 -2.18
CA TYR A 67 18.51 31.42 -1.50
C TYR A 67 17.20 30.98 -0.83
N GLN A 68 16.55 31.90 -0.10
CA GLN A 68 15.26 31.63 0.53
C GLN A 68 14.18 31.28 -0.50
N GLY A 69 14.17 32.00 -1.63
CA GLY A 69 13.24 31.73 -2.73
C GLY A 69 13.45 30.35 -3.35
N GLU A 70 14.70 29.93 -3.55
CA GLU A 70 15.03 28.61 -4.06
C GLU A 70 14.62 27.50 -3.08
N ILE A 71 14.86 27.69 -1.79
CA ILE A 71 14.45 26.73 -0.75
C ILE A 71 12.92 26.64 -0.70
N GLN A 72 12.24 27.78 -0.73
CA GLN A 72 10.77 27.81 -0.71
C GLN A 72 10.19 27.06 -1.91
N GLN A 73 10.76 27.23 -3.10
CA GLN A 73 10.35 26.51 -4.30
C GLN A 73 10.53 25.01 -4.15
N LYS A 74 11.63 24.57 -3.55
CA LYS A 74 11.88 23.16 -3.26
C LYS A 74 10.90 22.59 -2.24
N ILE A 75 10.57 23.37 -1.21
CA ILE A 75 9.56 23.00 -0.20
C ILE A 75 8.20 22.81 -0.88
N ASP A 76 7.79 23.76 -1.73
CA ASP A 76 6.51 23.71 -2.44
C ASP A 76 6.43 22.50 -3.36
N THR A 77 7.47 22.23 -4.13
CA THR A 77 7.56 21.05 -5.00
C THR A 77 7.48 19.75 -4.20
N SER A 78 8.21 19.68 -3.10
CA SER A 78 8.22 18.51 -2.22
C SER A 78 6.87 18.26 -1.56
N LYS A 79 6.18 19.32 -1.12
CA LYS A 79 4.83 19.24 -0.56
C LYS A 79 3.82 18.73 -1.60
N SER A 80 3.87 19.25 -2.82
CA SER A 80 3.02 18.80 -3.92
C SER A 80 3.25 17.32 -4.23
N ARG A 81 4.49 16.89 -4.27
CA ARG A 81 4.85 15.48 -4.47
C ARG A 81 4.32 14.61 -3.33
N LYS A 82 4.43 15.07 -2.09
CA LYS A 82 3.93 14.36 -0.92
C LYS A 82 2.41 14.21 -0.94
N GLU A 83 1.69 15.23 -1.36
CA GLU A 83 0.23 15.18 -1.53
C GLU A 83 -0.17 14.16 -2.61
N TYR A 84 0.54 14.16 -3.73
CA TYR A 84 0.34 13.18 -4.80
C TYR A 84 0.56 11.74 -4.29
N LEU A 85 1.66 11.52 -3.56
CA LEU A 85 1.96 10.20 -2.98
C LEU A 85 0.89 9.77 -1.96
N SER A 86 0.38 10.70 -1.16
CA SER A 86 -0.70 10.41 -0.20
C SER A 86 -1.98 9.98 -0.92
N ALA A 87 -2.32 10.59 -2.05
CA ALA A 87 -3.45 10.20 -2.87
C ALA A 87 -3.25 8.81 -3.48
N GLU A 88 -2.06 8.52 -3.99
CA GLU A 88 -1.70 7.21 -4.54
C GLU A 88 -1.74 6.11 -3.47
N ILE A 89 -1.26 6.39 -2.27
CA ILE A 89 -1.32 5.48 -1.13
C ILE A 89 -2.78 5.15 -0.78
N LEU A 90 -3.63 6.15 -0.72
CA LEU A 90 -5.06 5.96 -0.44
C LEU A 90 -5.73 5.09 -1.50
N GLN A 91 -5.42 5.32 -2.77
CA GLN A 91 -5.95 4.52 -3.88
C GLN A 91 -5.47 3.07 -3.79
N ASN A 92 -4.19 2.84 -3.50
CA ASN A 92 -3.64 1.50 -3.32
C ASN A 92 -4.27 0.77 -2.13
N LEU A 93 -4.54 1.47 -1.04
CA LEU A 93 -5.23 0.89 0.12
C LEU A 93 -6.65 0.43 -0.25
N LYS A 94 -7.36 1.21 -1.06
CA LYS A 94 -8.69 0.82 -1.56
C LYS A 94 -8.62 -0.43 -2.44
N GLN A 95 -7.64 -0.48 -3.34
CA GLN A 95 -7.42 -1.66 -4.21
C GLN A 95 -7.08 -2.90 -3.39
N LEU A 96 -6.24 -2.77 -2.35
CA LEU A 96 -5.90 -3.86 -1.45
C LEU A 96 -7.11 -4.37 -0.67
N ALA A 97 -7.95 -3.47 -0.18
CA ALA A 97 -9.19 -3.84 0.51
C ALA A 97 -10.13 -4.62 -0.40
N GLU A 98 -10.25 -4.20 -1.66
CA GLU A 98 -11.05 -4.89 -2.67
C GLU A 98 -10.48 -6.26 -3.01
N LEU A 99 -9.17 -6.38 -3.21
CA LEU A 99 -8.49 -7.64 -3.46
C LEU A 99 -8.65 -8.60 -2.30
N LYS A 100 -8.56 -8.12 -1.07
CA LYS A 100 -8.79 -8.92 0.14
C LYS A 100 -10.22 -9.46 0.16
N LYS A 101 -11.20 -8.62 -0.13
CA LYS A 101 -12.61 -9.01 -0.20
C LYS A 101 -12.85 -10.08 -1.25
N GLN A 102 -12.26 -9.94 -2.44
CA GLN A 102 -12.34 -10.93 -3.51
C GLN A 102 -11.67 -12.24 -3.11
N THR A 103 -10.50 -12.17 -2.47
CA THR A 103 -9.77 -13.33 -1.97
C THR A 103 -10.58 -14.10 -0.92
N ASP A 104 -11.17 -13.41 0.04
CA ASP A 104 -12.02 -14.00 1.07
C ASP A 104 -13.25 -14.70 0.46
N THR A 105 -13.85 -14.08 -0.54
CA THR A 105 -14.99 -14.67 -1.27
C THR A 105 -14.60 -15.97 -1.97
N ILE A 106 -13.43 -15.99 -2.61
CA ILE A 106 -12.91 -17.18 -3.30
C ILE A 106 -12.58 -18.28 -2.29
N GLU A 107 -11.95 -17.95 -1.18
CA GLU A 107 -11.64 -18.88 -0.09
C GLU A 107 -12.91 -19.52 0.48
N ASP A 108 -13.96 -18.73 0.70
CA ASP A 108 -15.27 -19.23 1.14
C ASP A 108 -15.87 -20.23 0.15
N LYS A 109 -15.78 -19.94 -1.14
CA LYS A 109 -16.28 -20.84 -2.19
C LYS A 109 -15.51 -22.15 -2.21
N ILE A 110 -14.19 -22.09 -2.07
CA ILE A 110 -13.33 -23.29 -2.00
C ILE A 110 -13.70 -24.11 -0.77
N HIS A 111 -13.85 -23.46 0.38
CA HIS A 111 -14.22 -24.10 1.63
C HIS A 111 -15.57 -24.80 1.53
N LYS A 112 -16.57 -24.17 0.93
CA LYS A 112 -17.89 -24.77 0.70
C LYS A 112 -17.81 -26.01 -0.21
N ILE A 113 -17.00 -25.95 -1.26
CA ILE A 113 -16.79 -27.10 -2.17
C ILE A 113 -16.13 -28.25 -1.43
N GLN A 114 -15.11 -28.00 -0.62
CA GLN A 114 -14.40 -29.01 0.16
C GLN A 114 -15.33 -29.64 1.21
N LYS A 115 -16.12 -28.83 1.89
CA LYS A 115 -17.11 -29.30 2.87
C LYS A 115 -18.16 -30.20 2.24
N ARG A 116 -18.70 -29.80 1.09
CA ARG A 116 -19.68 -30.62 0.35
C ARG A 116 -19.09 -31.93 -0.10
N ARG A 117 -17.84 -31.94 -0.55
CA ARG A 117 -17.12 -33.14 -0.95
C ARG A 117 -16.94 -34.10 0.24
N SER A 118 -16.57 -33.56 1.39
CA SER A 118 -16.43 -34.31 2.64
C SER A 118 -17.74 -34.92 3.09
N GLU A 119 -18.85 -34.20 3.05
CA GLU A 119 -20.20 -34.66 3.37
C GLU A 119 -20.62 -35.81 2.43
N ILE A 120 -20.36 -35.69 1.14
CA ILE A 120 -20.66 -36.73 0.15
C ILE A 120 -19.84 -37.99 0.45
N LYS A 121 -18.55 -37.84 0.80
CA LYS A 121 -17.70 -38.95 1.22
C LYS A 121 -18.25 -39.68 2.45
N GLU A 122 -18.70 -38.96 3.44
CA GLU A 122 -19.30 -39.50 4.67
C GLU A 122 -20.58 -40.30 4.34
N ILE A 123 -21.46 -39.72 3.54
CA ILE A 123 -22.69 -40.39 3.12
C ILE A 123 -22.40 -41.66 2.35
N LYS A 124 -21.46 -41.67 1.42
CA LYS A 124 -21.04 -42.85 0.68
C LYS A 124 -20.45 -43.92 1.60
N SER A 125 -19.67 -43.53 2.59
CA SER A 125 -19.09 -44.41 3.59
C SER A 125 -20.17 -45.08 4.42
N GLU A 126 -21.16 -44.32 4.90
CA GLU A 126 -22.31 -44.82 5.65
C GLU A 126 -23.15 -45.80 4.83
N ILE A 127 -23.42 -45.49 3.56
CA ILE A 127 -24.15 -46.37 2.64
C ILE A 127 -23.37 -47.69 2.45
N ASN A 128 -22.07 -47.64 2.27
CA ASN A 128 -21.24 -48.85 2.12
C ASN A 128 -21.23 -49.71 3.38
N ILE A 129 -21.27 -49.09 4.56
CA ILE A 129 -21.36 -49.81 5.83
C ILE A 129 -22.74 -50.50 5.95
N LEU A 130 -23.81 -49.81 5.60
CA LEU A 130 -25.18 -50.34 5.65
C LEU A 130 -25.41 -51.47 4.63
N ASN A 131 -24.72 -51.46 3.49
CA ASN A 131 -24.84 -52.43 2.43
C ASN A 131 -23.86 -53.64 2.55
N LYS A 132 -23.00 -53.65 3.58
CA LYS A 132 -22.11 -54.77 3.82
C LYS A 132 -22.92 -56.01 4.30
N PRO A 133 -22.70 -57.17 3.70
CA PRO A 133 -23.36 -58.38 4.17
C PRO A 133 -22.89 -58.74 5.59
N ASN A 134 -23.84 -59.09 6.45
CA ASN A 134 -23.58 -59.58 7.82
C ASN A 134 -23.19 -61.07 7.80
N PHE A 135 -21.96 -61.35 7.48
CA PHE A 135 -21.41 -62.69 7.58
C PHE A 135 -20.41 -62.79 8.71
#